data_f91e83a17ebcfb40921d826ed3d7b576
#
_entry.id   f91e83a17ebcfb40921d826ed3d7b576
#
_cell.length_a   1.000
_cell.length_b   1.000
_cell.length_c   1.000
_cell.angle_alpha   90.00
_cell.angle_beta   90.00
_cell.angle_gamma   90.00
#
_symmetry.space_group_name_H-M   'P 1'
#
loop_
_entity.id
_entity.type
_entity.pdbx_description
1 polymer ?
#
loop_
_entity_poly.entity_id
_entity_poly.type
_entity_poly.pdbx_seq_one_letter_code
_entity_poly.pdbx_strand_id
1 'polypeptide(L)'
;MNTRQEKMMRLADVARKYYIEDKKQSDIAKELGVSRPLISRMLTEAKALGLVEITIHDPWQRSAVFLEKLQKRWQIQDAVLQEDLEDDRSTNIMLSESTIGLLEKIGAKKIGIGWGHFIGQLVAWLEQHPQKDTGIQDIYPLLGNAGVPIRNYHSNENVRILAENLSATPHFLYFPALP
;
A
#
# COMPACT_ATOMS: atom_id res chain seq x y z
N MET A 1 -12.28 -50.42 5.36
CA MET A 1 -12.23 -48.94 5.21
C MET A 1 -13.48 -48.51 4.46
N ASN A 2 -14.08 -47.38 4.83
CA ASN A 2 -15.33 -46.92 4.20
C ASN A 2 -15.01 -46.33 2.82
N THR A 3 -15.75 -46.71 1.78
CA THR A 3 -15.60 -46.26 0.38
C THR A 3 -15.46 -44.72 0.24
N ARG A 4 -16.06 -43.95 1.14
CA ARG A 4 -15.98 -42.51 1.24
C ARG A 4 -14.57 -42.02 1.65
N GLN A 5 -13.95 -42.69 2.62
CA GLN A 5 -12.59 -42.37 3.08
C GLN A 5 -11.55 -42.66 2.02
N GLU A 6 -11.68 -43.78 1.30
CA GLU A 6 -10.79 -44.10 0.19
C GLU A 6 -10.87 -43.09 -0.94
N LYS A 7 -12.08 -42.61 -1.27
CA LYS A 7 -12.28 -41.54 -2.23
C LYS A 7 -11.60 -40.23 -1.79
N MET A 8 -11.78 -39.84 -0.55
CA MET A 8 -11.15 -38.62 0.00
C MET A 8 -9.62 -38.70 -0.04
N MET A 9 -9.04 -39.84 0.29
CA MET A 9 -7.59 -40.06 0.25
C MET A 9 -7.05 -39.95 -1.20
N ARG A 10 -7.73 -40.52 -2.18
CA ARG A 10 -7.35 -40.40 -3.59
C ARG A 10 -7.43 -38.96 -4.09
N LEU A 11 -8.45 -38.21 -3.74
CA LEU A 11 -8.60 -36.80 -4.09
C LEU A 11 -7.47 -35.95 -3.46
N ALA A 12 -7.14 -36.21 -2.19
CA ALA A 12 -6.06 -35.52 -1.47
C ALA A 12 -4.67 -35.84 -2.08
N ASP A 13 -4.44 -37.11 -2.51
CA ASP A 13 -3.18 -37.49 -3.15
C ASP A 13 -2.99 -36.80 -4.51
N VAL A 14 -4.02 -36.79 -5.35
CA VAL A 14 -4.00 -36.06 -6.65
C VAL A 14 -3.78 -34.56 -6.43
N ALA A 15 -4.45 -33.99 -5.44
CA ALA A 15 -4.30 -32.57 -5.10
C ALA A 15 -2.87 -32.24 -4.64
N ARG A 16 -2.27 -33.06 -3.77
CA ARG A 16 -0.88 -32.89 -3.34
C ARG A 16 0.10 -32.93 -4.50
N LYS A 17 -0.02 -33.93 -5.38
CA LYS A 17 0.83 -34.07 -6.56
C LYS A 17 0.75 -32.83 -7.47
N TYR A 18 -0.43 -32.25 -7.61
CA TYR A 18 -0.63 -31.09 -8.47
C TYR A 18 -0.20 -29.78 -7.82
N TYR A 19 -0.63 -29.48 -6.57
CA TYR A 19 -0.44 -28.18 -5.94
C TYR A 19 0.86 -28.05 -5.12
N ILE A 20 1.42 -29.17 -4.64
CA ILE A 20 2.63 -29.16 -3.79
C ILE A 20 3.83 -29.70 -4.55
N GLU A 21 3.65 -30.76 -5.36
CA GLU A 21 4.73 -31.37 -6.13
C GLU A 21 4.86 -30.78 -7.54
N ASP A 22 4.05 -29.78 -7.92
CA ASP A 22 4.04 -29.10 -9.22
C ASP A 22 3.96 -30.04 -10.44
N LYS A 23 3.40 -31.23 -10.27
CA LYS A 23 3.24 -32.19 -11.35
C LYS A 23 2.13 -31.76 -12.33
N LYS A 24 2.38 -31.93 -13.64
CA LYS A 24 1.33 -31.68 -14.65
C LYS A 24 0.23 -32.75 -14.56
N GLN A 25 -1.01 -32.35 -14.82
CA GLN A 25 -2.16 -33.29 -14.86
C GLN A 25 -1.94 -34.49 -15.75
N SER A 26 -1.19 -34.33 -16.86
CA SER A 26 -0.82 -35.40 -17.75
C SER A 26 0.09 -36.46 -17.12
N ASP A 27 1.01 -36.01 -16.25
CA ASP A 27 2.00 -36.88 -15.62
C ASP A 27 1.37 -37.64 -14.46
N ILE A 28 0.50 -36.96 -13.68
CA ILE A 28 -0.32 -37.60 -12.66
C ILE A 28 -1.26 -38.67 -13.27
N ALA A 29 -1.85 -38.37 -14.45
CA ALA A 29 -2.70 -39.29 -15.16
C ALA A 29 -1.95 -40.56 -15.58
N LYS A 30 -0.73 -40.42 -16.09
CA LYS A 30 0.17 -41.56 -16.46
C LYS A 30 0.56 -42.37 -15.23
N GLU A 31 0.95 -41.70 -14.16
CA GLU A 31 1.38 -42.32 -12.89
C GLU A 31 0.26 -43.18 -12.27
N LEU A 32 -0.98 -42.68 -12.31
CA LEU A 32 -2.14 -43.37 -11.75
C LEU A 32 -2.89 -44.28 -12.74
N GLY A 33 -2.45 -44.37 -13.98
CA GLY A 33 -3.09 -45.19 -14.99
C GLY A 33 -4.50 -44.74 -15.37
N VAL A 34 -4.78 -43.44 -15.34
CA VAL A 34 -6.10 -42.86 -15.60
C VAL A 34 -6.05 -41.80 -16.69
N SER A 35 -7.20 -41.30 -17.13
CA SER A 35 -7.26 -40.24 -18.12
C SER A 35 -7.02 -38.85 -17.51
N ARG A 36 -6.39 -37.94 -18.26
CA ARG A 36 -6.21 -36.51 -17.81
C ARG A 36 -7.53 -35.83 -17.47
N PRO A 37 -8.64 -35.98 -18.21
CA PRO A 37 -9.93 -35.43 -17.80
C PRO A 37 -10.41 -35.90 -16.42
N LEU A 38 -10.10 -37.15 -16.06
CA LEU A 38 -10.43 -37.66 -14.72
C LEU A 38 -9.62 -36.93 -13.64
N ILE A 39 -8.31 -36.67 -13.84
CA ILE A 39 -7.50 -35.90 -12.92
C ILE A 39 -8.06 -34.47 -12.76
N SER A 40 -8.41 -33.78 -13.84
CA SER A 40 -9.03 -32.47 -13.81
C SER A 40 -10.32 -32.46 -12.97
N ARG A 41 -11.18 -33.46 -13.16
CA ARG A 41 -12.42 -33.60 -12.36
C ARG A 41 -12.14 -33.86 -10.90
N MET A 42 -11.13 -34.68 -10.56
CA MET A 42 -10.71 -34.96 -9.20
C MET A 42 -10.19 -33.69 -8.50
N LEU A 43 -9.43 -32.86 -9.16
CA LEU A 43 -8.96 -31.57 -8.63
C LEU A 43 -10.13 -30.61 -8.37
N THR A 44 -11.10 -30.55 -9.27
CA THR A 44 -12.32 -29.75 -9.07
C THR A 44 -13.11 -30.25 -7.87
N GLU A 45 -13.27 -31.56 -7.73
CA GLU A 45 -13.98 -32.16 -6.60
C GLU A 45 -13.24 -31.97 -5.29
N ALA A 46 -11.90 -32.05 -5.28
CA ALA A 46 -11.08 -31.77 -4.10
C ALA A 46 -11.28 -30.34 -3.58
N LYS A 47 -11.37 -29.35 -4.45
CA LYS A 47 -11.72 -27.97 -4.09
C LYS A 47 -13.14 -27.87 -3.55
N ALA A 48 -14.11 -28.46 -4.22
CA ALA A 48 -15.51 -28.42 -3.78
C ALA A 48 -15.74 -29.05 -2.40
N LEU A 49 -14.91 -30.04 -2.02
CA LEU A 49 -14.96 -30.72 -0.74
C LEU A 49 -14.08 -30.03 0.33
N GLY A 50 -13.43 -28.89 0.03
CA GLY A 50 -12.57 -28.18 0.99
C GLY A 50 -11.25 -28.90 1.29
N LEU A 51 -10.84 -29.91 0.50
CA LEU A 51 -9.54 -30.56 0.63
C LEU A 51 -8.38 -29.68 0.13
N VAL A 52 -8.70 -28.67 -0.67
CA VAL A 52 -7.78 -27.67 -1.20
C VAL A 52 -8.40 -26.29 -1.01
N GLU A 53 -7.73 -25.46 -0.25
CA GLU A 53 -8.01 -24.04 -0.13
C GLU A 53 -6.90 -23.27 -0.84
N ILE A 54 -7.29 -22.36 -1.73
CA ILE A 54 -6.35 -21.48 -2.42
C ILE A 54 -6.64 -20.07 -1.96
N THR A 55 -5.69 -19.48 -1.27
CA THR A 55 -5.75 -18.08 -0.86
C THR A 55 -4.83 -17.27 -1.75
N ILE A 56 -5.39 -16.30 -2.45
CA ILE A 56 -4.62 -15.34 -3.25
C ILE A 56 -4.43 -14.10 -2.36
N HIS A 57 -3.20 -13.83 -2.02
CA HIS A 57 -2.83 -12.58 -1.35
C HIS A 57 -2.59 -11.52 -2.43
N ASP A 58 -3.67 -10.85 -2.83
CA ASP A 58 -3.59 -9.70 -3.73
C ASP A 58 -3.48 -8.42 -2.87
N PRO A 59 -2.31 -7.76 -2.85
CA PRO A 59 -2.11 -6.55 -2.06
C PRO A 59 -3.04 -5.43 -2.51
N TRP A 60 -3.32 -5.32 -3.80
CA TRP A 60 -4.20 -4.30 -4.37
C TRP A 60 -5.65 -4.49 -3.93
N GLN A 61 -6.13 -5.71 -3.91
CA GLN A 61 -7.50 -6.02 -3.48
C GLN A 61 -7.68 -5.77 -1.98
N ARG A 62 -6.67 -6.09 -1.15
CA ARG A 62 -6.69 -5.78 0.29
C ARG A 62 -6.77 -4.28 0.54
N SER A 63 -5.95 -3.50 -0.18
CA SER A 63 -5.95 -2.04 -0.09
C SER A 63 -7.29 -1.44 -0.49
N ALA A 64 -7.91 -1.90 -1.57
CA ALA A 64 -9.21 -1.43 -2.02
C ALA A 64 -10.34 -1.72 -1.01
N VAL A 65 -10.40 -2.95 -0.46
CA VAL A 65 -11.39 -3.33 0.57
C VAL A 65 -11.17 -2.54 1.86
N PHE A 66 -9.91 -2.31 2.24
CA PHE A 66 -9.59 -1.53 3.43
C PHE A 66 -9.96 -0.05 3.25
N LEU A 67 -9.63 0.52 2.09
CA LEU A 67 -10.03 1.88 1.73
C LEU A 67 -11.54 2.09 1.79
N GLU A 68 -12.33 1.16 1.24
CA GLU A 68 -13.80 1.21 1.32
C GLU A 68 -14.30 1.23 2.77
N LYS A 69 -13.71 0.43 3.66
CA LYS A 69 -14.02 0.43 5.10
C LYS A 69 -13.66 1.76 5.77
N LEU A 70 -12.52 2.35 5.44
CA LEU A 70 -12.10 3.67 5.94
C LEU A 70 -13.07 4.76 5.51
N GLN A 71 -13.42 4.79 4.23
CA GLN A 71 -14.35 5.74 3.66
C GLN A 71 -15.73 5.66 4.33
N LYS A 72 -16.27 4.45 4.50
CA LYS A 72 -17.57 4.25 5.16
C LYS A 72 -17.56 4.64 6.64
N ARG A 73 -16.48 4.34 7.37
CA ARG A 73 -16.41 4.57 8.81
C ARG A 73 -16.13 6.02 9.18
N TRP A 74 -15.27 6.69 8.43
CA TRP A 74 -14.80 8.05 8.75
C TRP A 74 -15.19 9.11 7.71
N GLN A 75 -16.02 8.76 6.73
CA GLN A 75 -16.46 9.67 5.67
C GLN A 75 -15.29 10.31 4.90
N ILE A 76 -14.18 9.59 4.77
CA ILE A 76 -13.01 10.03 4.01
C ILE A 76 -13.36 9.95 2.53
N GLN A 77 -13.17 11.04 1.79
CA GLN A 77 -13.49 11.09 0.36
C GLN A 77 -12.48 10.30 -0.48
N ASP A 78 -11.20 10.41 -0.15
CA ASP A 78 -10.11 9.71 -0.82
C ASP A 78 -8.97 9.41 0.15
N ALA A 79 -8.18 8.39 -0.14
CA ALA A 79 -6.96 8.06 0.57
C ALA A 79 -6.06 7.21 -0.31
N VAL A 80 -4.77 7.26 -0.06
CA VAL A 80 -3.78 6.36 -0.64
C VAL A 80 -3.24 5.46 0.46
N LEU A 81 -3.22 4.16 0.19
CA LEU A 81 -2.68 3.16 1.09
C LEU A 81 -1.37 2.64 0.51
N GLN A 82 -0.34 2.61 1.32
CA GLN A 82 0.94 2.01 0.97
C GLN A 82 1.19 0.79 1.84
N GLU A 83 1.87 -0.20 1.29
CA GLU A 83 2.36 -1.32 2.09
C GLU A 83 3.48 -0.84 3.01
N ASP A 84 3.47 -1.35 4.24
CA ASP A 84 4.57 -1.16 5.17
C ASP A 84 5.73 -2.06 4.74
N LEU A 85 6.80 -1.44 4.29
CA LEU A 85 8.00 -2.15 3.87
C LEU A 85 8.86 -2.48 5.10
N GLU A 86 9.80 -3.43 4.94
CA GLU A 86 10.68 -3.85 6.05
C GLU A 86 11.55 -2.71 6.61
N ASP A 87 11.77 -1.65 5.81
CA ASP A 87 12.51 -0.48 6.25
C ASP A 87 11.67 0.81 6.16
N ASP A 88 11.72 1.60 7.21
CA ASP A 88 11.02 2.88 7.36
C ASP A 88 11.38 3.89 6.26
N ARG A 89 12.61 3.84 5.75
CA ARG A 89 13.07 4.79 4.73
C ARG A 89 12.35 4.55 3.40
N SER A 90 12.29 3.30 2.95
CA SER A 90 11.59 2.93 1.72
C SER A 90 10.09 3.21 1.83
N THR A 91 9.48 2.88 2.96
CA THR A 91 8.08 3.21 3.25
C THR A 91 7.83 4.72 3.18
N ASN A 92 8.68 5.54 3.78
CA ASN A 92 8.55 7.00 3.75
C ASN A 92 8.76 7.61 2.35
N ILE A 93 9.63 7.04 1.53
CA ILE A 93 9.81 7.44 0.12
C ILE A 93 8.50 7.22 -0.65
N MET A 94 7.93 6.01 -0.57
CA MET A 94 6.67 5.68 -1.25
C MET A 94 5.50 6.55 -0.75
N LEU A 95 5.42 6.81 0.55
CA LEU A 95 4.41 7.71 1.13
C LEU A 95 4.59 9.15 0.66
N SER A 96 5.83 9.62 0.51
CA SER A 96 6.12 10.97 0.03
C SER A 96 5.68 11.16 -1.42
N GLU A 97 6.03 10.22 -2.30
CA GLU A 97 5.61 10.20 -3.69
C GLU A 97 4.08 10.15 -3.82
N SER A 98 3.44 9.26 -3.08
CA SER A 98 1.98 9.12 -3.06
C SER A 98 1.27 10.36 -2.51
N THR A 99 1.87 11.07 -1.58
CA THR A 99 1.33 12.31 -1.02
C THR A 99 1.27 13.40 -2.09
N ILE A 100 2.33 13.56 -2.86
CA ILE A 100 2.36 14.53 -3.97
C ILE A 100 1.32 14.15 -5.03
N GLY A 101 1.29 12.90 -5.46
CA GLY A 101 0.27 12.42 -6.42
C GLY A 101 -1.17 12.62 -5.93
N LEU A 102 -1.43 12.47 -4.62
CA LEU A 102 -2.74 12.77 -4.05
C LEU A 102 -3.06 14.27 -4.10
N LEU A 103 -2.10 15.14 -3.76
CA LEU A 103 -2.28 16.59 -3.81
C LEU A 103 -2.57 17.07 -5.24
N GLU A 104 -1.90 16.53 -6.23
CA GLU A 104 -2.17 16.79 -7.66
C GLU A 104 -3.57 16.32 -8.06
N LYS A 105 -3.94 15.09 -7.69
CA LYS A 105 -5.24 14.49 -8.00
C LYS A 105 -6.41 15.32 -7.46
N ILE A 106 -6.30 15.83 -6.25
CA ILE A 106 -7.33 16.69 -5.64
C ILE A 106 -7.29 18.13 -6.14
N GLY A 107 -6.28 18.50 -6.93
CA GLY A 107 -6.11 19.85 -7.48
C GLY A 107 -5.89 20.92 -6.42
N ALA A 108 -5.18 20.59 -5.35
CA ALA A 108 -4.90 21.50 -4.25
C ALA A 108 -4.12 22.74 -4.72
N LYS A 109 -4.70 23.93 -4.55
CA LYS A 109 -4.04 25.21 -4.86
C LYS A 109 -3.33 25.81 -3.66
N LYS A 110 -3.85 25.55 -2.47
CA LYS A 110 -3.33 26.04 -1.20
C LYS A 110 -3.24 24.89 -0.23
N ILE A 111 -2.09 24.72 0.39
CA ILE A 111 -1.86 23.67 1.38
C ILE A 111 -1.35 24.26 2.68
N GLY A 112 -1.81 23.68 3.78
CA GLY A 112 -1.28 23.96 5.11
C GLY A 112 -0.52 22.75 5.61
N ILE A 113 0.67 22.97 6.16
CA ILE A 113 1.50 21.91 6.71
C ILE A 113 1.80 22.12 8.20
N GLY A 114 1.86 21.03 8.94
CA GLY A 114 2.40 21.01 10.29
C GLY A 114 3.92 20.76 10.30
N TRP A 115 4.34 20.06 11.34
CA TRP A 115 5.70 19.54 11.48
C TRP A 115 5.65 18.13 12.08
N GLY A 116 6.75 17.41 12.02
CA GLY A 116 6.86 16.05 12.56
C GLY A 116 7.72 15.16 11.67
N HIS A 117 7.86 13.91 12.08
CA HIS A 117 8.76 12.98 11.41
C HIS A 117 8.44 12.82 9.91
N PHE A 118 7.18 12.51 9.58
CA PHE A 118 6.77 12.31 8.19
C PHE A 118 6.93 13.58 7.35
N ILE A 119 6.53 14.75 7.86
CA ILE A 119 6.71 16.02 7.12
C ILE A 119 8.20 16.28 6.83
N GLY A 120 9.07 16.01 7.81
CA GLY A 120 10.52 16.12 7.60
C GLY A 120 11.05 15.15 6.54
N GLN A 121 10.53 13.93 6.46
CA GLN A 121 10.90 12.96 5.43
C GLN A 121 10.40 13.39 4.04
N LEU A 122 9.16 13.88 3.95
CA LEU A 122 8.59 14.42 2.72
C LEU A 122 9.43 15.61 2.19
N VAL A 123 9.82 16.52 3.07
CA VAL A 123 10.69 17.65 2.73
C VAL A 123 12.05 17.17 2.22
N ALA A 124 12.70 16.24 2.93
CA ALA A 124 13.99 15.69 2.53
C ALA A 124 13.90 14.90 1.21
N TRP A 125 12.80 14.23 0.95
CA TRP A 125 12.56 13.54 -0.32
C TRP A 125 12.41 14.53 -1.47
N LEU A 126 11.64 15.62 -1.30
CA LEU A 126 11.41 16.65 -2.30
C LEU A 126 12.69 17.45 -2.62
N GLU A 127 13.61 17.64 -1.68
CA GLU A 127 14.92 18.25 -1.96
C GLU A 127 15.72 17.45 -3.01
N GLN A 128 15.49 16.13 -3.09
CA GLN A 128 16.14 15.25 -4.05
C GLN A 128 15.29 15.02 -5.32
N HIS A 129 13.98 15.25 -5.24
CA HIS A 129 13.00 14.98 -6.30
C HIS A 129 12.04 16.17 -6.47
N PRO A 130 12.52 17.35 -6.94
CA PRO A 130 11.67 18.53 -7.12
C PRO A 130 10.50 18.27 -8.07
N GLN A 131 9.30 18.71 -7.68
CA GLN A 131 8.04 18.52 -8.43
C GLN A 131 7.44 19.89 -8.78
N LYS A 132 7.77 20.44 -9.94
CA LYS A 132 7.45 21.83 -10.28
C LYS A 132 6.03 22.06 -10.82
N ASP A 133 5.37 21.02 -11.31
CA ASP A 133 4.09 21.12 -12.01
C ASP A 133 2.89 20.61 -11.23
N THR A 134 2.95 20.63 -9.90
CA THR A 134 1.87 20.13 -9.02
C THR A 134 0.61 20.99 -9.03
N GLY A 135 0.70 22.22 -9.53
CA GLY A 135 -0.37 23.20 -9.52
C GLY A 135 -0.63 23.85 -8.15
N ILE A 136 0.14 23.51 -7.11
CA ILE A 136 0.09 24.16 -5.80
C ILE A 136 0.65 25.58 -5.93
N GLN A 137 -0.09 26.56 -5.39
CA GLN A 137 0.26 27.98 -5.52
C GLN A 137 0.80 28.56 -4.21
N ASP A 138 0.22 28.16 -3.08
CA ASP A 138 0.51 28.74 -1.77
C ASP A 138 0.72 27.65 -0.73
N ILE A 139 1.73 27.81 0.14
CA ILE A 139 2.02 26.89 1.26
C ILE A 139 2.08 27.68 2.58
N TYR A 140 1.30 27.20 3.55
CA TYR A 140 1.13 27.85 4.86
C TYR A 140 1.58 26.93 6.00
N PRO A 141 2.23 27.44 7.06
CA PRO A 141 2.42 26.69 8.29
C PRO A 141 1.12 26.69 9.09
N LEU A 142 0.66 25.51 9.53
CA LEU A 142 -0.50 25.36 10.41
C LEU A 142 -0.16 25.57 11.89
N LEU A 143 1.11 25.44 12.25
CA LEU A 143 1.63 25.54 13.61
C LEU A 143 2.90 26.37 13.61
N GLY A 144 3.19 27.05 14.72
CA GLY A 144 4.48 27.69 14.96
C GLY A 144 5.62 26.66 15.08
N ASN A 145 6.85 27.14 15.14
CA ASN A 145 8.02 26.29 15.34
C ASN A 145 8.02 25.67 16.74
N ALA A 146 8.41 24.40 16.84
CA ALA A 146 8.73 23.79 18.12
C ALA A 146 10.05 24.38 18.65
N GLY A 147 10.14 24.59 19.96
CA GLY A 147 11.34 25.10 20.62
C GLY A 147 12.49 24.09 20.74
N VAL A 148 12.64 23.19 19.75
CA VAL A 148 13.65 22.13 19.73
C VAL A 148 14.59 22.31 18.52
N PRO A 149 15.89 22.02 18.65
CA PRO A 149 16.86 22.19 17.57
C PRO A 149 16.81 21.07 16.53
N ILE A 150 15.63 20.61 16.16
CA ILE A 150 15.43 19.54 15.17
C ILE A 150 14.73 20.15 13.96
N ARG A 151 15.37 20.15 12.80
CA ARG A 151 14.90 20.75 11.54
C ARG A 151 13.44 20.34 11.20
N ASN A 152 13.08 19.08 11.34
CA ASN A 152 11.76 18.57 11.03
C ASN A 152 10.61 19.20 11.83
N TYR A 153 10.93 19.92 12.90
CA TYR A 153 9.98 20.61 13.78
C TYR A 153 9.96 22.14 13.58
N HIS A 154 10.56 22.62 12.49
CA HIS A 154 10.56 24.04 12.11
C HIS A 154 9.61 24.27 10.94
N SER A 155 8.35 24.61 11.23
CA SER A 155 7.29 24.76 10.24
C SER A 155 7.64 25.74 9.13
N ASN A 156 8.19 26.91 9.45
CA ASN A 156 8.56 27.92 8.45
C ASN A 156 9.66 27.40 7.51
N GLU A 157 10.63 26.64 8.02
CA GLU A 157 11.69 26.06 7.20
C GLU A 157 11.13 24.96 6.28
N ASN A 158 10.25 24.11 6.79
CA ASN A 158 9.57 23.09 5.98
C ASN A 158 8.73 23.74 4.88
N VAL A 159 7.99 24.82 5.18
CA VAL A 159 7.23 25.60 4.19
C VAL A 159 8.15 26.19 3.13
N ARG A 160 9.29 26.78 3.50
CA ARG A 160 10.25 27.34 2.57
C ARG A 160 10.76 26.31 1.57
N ILE A 161 11.21 25.16 2.09
CA ILE A 161 11.78 24.09 1.26
C ILE A 161 10.72 23.48 0.35
N LEU A 162 9.51 23.21 0.88
CA LEU A 162 8.40 22.72 0.07
C LEU A 162 8.06 23.68 -1.06
N ALA A 163 7.97 24.98 -0.77
CA ALA A 163 7.62 25.99 -1.75
C ALA A 163 8.68 26.10 -2.87
N GLU A 164 9.96 26.05 -2.53
CA GLU A 164 11.06 26.02 -3.50
C GLU A 164 10.97 24.82 -4.45
N ASN A 165 10.67 23.64 -3.91
CA ASN A 165 10.64 22.39 -4.68
C ASN A 165 9.32 22.14 -5.43
N LEU A 166 8.23 22.79 -5.03
CA LEU A 166 6.93 22.73 -5.68
C LEU A 166 6.61 23.96 -6.55
N SER A 167 7.52 24.91 -6.66
CA SER A 167 7.34 26.20 -7.36
C SER A 167 6.14 27.01 -6.82
N ALA A 168 5.93 26.98 -5.52
CA ALA A 168 4.85 27.66 -4.82
C ALA A 168 5.32 28.88 -4.02
N THR A 169 4.38 29.70 -3.56
CA THR A 169 4.64 30.85 -2.69
C THR A 169 4.65 30.42 -1.23
N PRO A 170 5.76 30.62 -0.48
CA PRO A 170 5.77 30.31 0.95
C PRO A 170 5.12 31.44 1.75
N HIS A 171 4.33 31.06 2.74
CA HIS A 171 3.83 31.96 3.76
C HIS A 171 4.43 31.56 5.10
N PHE A 172 4.66 32.53 5.99
CA PHE A 172 5.35 32.28 7.24
C PHE A 172 4.51 32.73 8.43
N LEU A 173 4.61 31.99 9.51
CA LEU A 173 3.97 32.32 10.78
C LEU A 173 5.04 32.84 11.74
N TYR A 174 4.97 34.13 12.05
CA TYR A 174 5.83 34.78 13.01
C TYR A 174 5.02 35.11 14.26
N PHE A 175 5.47 34.63 15.40
CA PHE A 175 5.00 35.13 16.68
C PHE A 175 6.00 36.20 17.16
N PRO A 176 5.52 37.35 17.69
CA PRO A 176 6.41 38.26 18.36
C PRO A 176 7.07 37.51 19.51
N ALA A 177 8.37 37.71 19.68
CA ALA A 177 9.05 37.23 20.89
C ALA A 177 8.31 37.81 22.09
N LEU A 178 7.79 36.94 22.94
CA LEU A 178 7.20 37.41 24.18
C LEU A 178 8.27 38.14 24.95
N PRO A 179 7.95 39.32 25.52
CA PRO A 179 8.90 40.11 26.28
C PRO A 179 9.35 39.38 27.53
#